data_2c77de32b4124a39ac1b528d1cf61e6f
#
_entry.id   2c77de32b4124a39ac1b528d1cf61e6f
#
_cell.length_a   1.000
_cell.length_b   1.000
_cell.length_c   1.000
_cell.angle_alpha   90.00
_cell.angle_beta   90.00
_cell.angle_gamma   90.00
#
_symmetry.space_group_name_H-M   'P 1'
#
loop_
_entity.id
_entity.type
_entity.pdbx_description
1 polymer ?
#
loop_
_entity_poly.entity_id
_entity_poly.type
_entity_poly.pdbx_seq_one_letter_code
_entity_poly.pdbx_strand_id
1 'polypeptide(L)'
;MKRLILISLVALGIIAVPQSVCAQGFLKKLSKGLESVNKGLDKAGDKVSVATGQAVTQENGVFVMNPVSKAMNVEVVKAVGHSISENFGDVALVLRVNVKEPVNSIALGGSWGQGKTQAFDADGNVYKMNMPSVSDRYDVTEGLPVKITCNPFLKVRKTASLAIVKIVAKCGDASGEITIKNVPIEWDPAEE
;
A
#
# COMPACT_ATOMS: atom_id res chain seq x y z
N MET A 1 22.45 -66.62 36.34
CA MET A 1 22.76 -65.19 36.34
C MET A 1 22.07 -64.53 35.14
N LYS A 2 20.95 -63.83 35.40
CA LYS A 2 20.08 -63.24 34.37
C LYS A 2 20.52 -61.77 34.19
N ARG A 3 20.94 -61.37 33.00
CA ARG A 3 21.18 -59.95 32.64
C ARG A 3 20.03 -59.47 31.81
N LEU A 4 19.24 -58.56 32.37
CA LEU A 4 18.24 -57.78 31.68
C LEU A 4 18.92 -56.71 30.82
N ILE A 5 18.63 -56.70 29.53
CA ILE A 5 18.98 -55.63 28.60
C ILE A 5 17.80 -54.72 28.49
N LEU A 6 17.90 -53.51 29.00
CA LEU A 6 16.92 -52.43 28.84
C LEU A 6 17.15 -51.77 27.46
N ILE A 7 16.19 -51.91 26.56
CA ILE A 7 16.20 -51.21 25.30
C ILE A 7 15.41 -49.92 25.53
N SER A 8 16.08 -48.78 25.56
CA SER A 8 15.47 -47.46 25.58
C SER A 8 15.08 -47.03 24.18
N LEU A 9 13.78 -46.99 23.95
CA LEU A 9 13.19 -46.48 22.73
C LEU A 9 13.24 -44.94 22.76
N VAL A 10 14.14 -44.32 21.99
CA VAL A 10 14.18 -42.90 21.77
C VAL A 10 13.15 -42.58 20.67
N ALA A 11 11.99 -42.08 21.06
CA ALA A 11 11.01 -41.54 20.13
C ALA A 11 11.49 -40.15 19.66
N LEU A 12 11.98 -40.06 18.43
CA LEU A 12 12.18 -38.80 17.74
C LEU A 12 10.84 -38.18 17.44
N GLY A 13 10.36 -37.27 18.27
CA GLY A 13 9.24 -36.40 17.99
C GLY A 13 9.62 -35.38 16.91
N ILE A 14 9.18 -35.61 15.69
CA ILE A 14 9.23 -34.60 14.62
C ILE A 14 8.19 -33.54 14.99
N ILE A 15 8.65 -32.41 15.53
CA ILE A 15 7.81 -31.24 15.74
C ILE A 15 7.64 -30.57 14.38
N ALA A 16 6.55 -30.91 13.68
CA ALA A 16 6.07 -30.14 12.55
C ALA A 16 5.56 -28.80 13.07
N VAL A 17 6.36 -27.77 12.98
CA VAL A 17 5.95 -26.39 13.27
C VAL A 17 5.09 -25.91 12.10
N PRO A 18 3.78 -25.66 12.28
CA PRO A 18 2.98 -25.13 11.20
C PRO A 18 3.39 -23.68 10.93
N GLN A 19 3.94 -23.43 9.74
CA GLN A 19 4.36 -22.10 9.27
C GLN A 19 3.21 -21.07 9.11
N SER A 20 1.97 -21.47 9.39
CA SER A 20 0.77 -20.62 9.29
C SER A 20 0.53 -19.68 10.48
N VAL A 21 1.21 -19.88 11.61
CA VAL A 21 0.93 -19.10 12.85
C VAL A 21 1.46 -17.67 12.79
N CYS A 22 2.52 -17.40 12.03
CA CYS A 22 3.08 -16.04 11.93
C CYS A 22 2.22 -15.09 11.09
N ALA A 23 1.56 -15.60 10.04
CA ALA A 23 0.69 -14.78 9.19
C ALA A 23 -0.60 -14.36 9.89
N GLN A 24 -1.20 -15.26 10.66
CA GLN A 24 -2.43 -14.94 11.41
C GLN A 24 -2.21 -13.94 12.54
N GLY A 25 -1.05 -13.96 13.19
CA GLY A 25 -0.70 -12.99 14.23
C GLY A 25 -0.51 -11.57 13.68
N PHE A 26 0.06 -11.46 12.49
CA PHE A 26 0.26 -10.18 11.80
C PHE A 26 -1.06 -9.61 11.29
N LEU A 27 -1.91 -10.41 10.67
CA LEU A 27 -3.25 -10.03 10.22
C LEU A 27 -4.16 -9.62 11.38
N LYS A 28 -4.09 -10.32 12.52
CA LYS A 28 -4.84 -9.96 13.73
C LYS A 28 -4.35 -8.66 14.38
N LYS A 29 -3.07 -8.33 14.30
CA LYS A 29 -2.53 -7.03 14.72
C LYS A 29 -2.90 -5.90 13.75
N LEU A 30 -2.92 -6.17 12.44
CA LEU A 30 -3.39 -5.23 11.43
C LEU A 30 -4.89 -4.95 11.56
N SER A 31 -5.73 -5.98 11.75
CA SER A 31 -7.18 -5.79 11.92
C SER A 31 -7.51 -5.04 13.20
N LYS A 32 -6.83 -5.33 14.33
CA LYS A 32 -6.99 -4.55 15.57
C LYS A 32 -6.50 -3.12 15.44
N GLY A 33 -5.43 -2.89 14.68
CA GLY A 33 -4.97 -1.54 14.34
C GLY A 33 -5.99 -0.79 13.47
N LEU A 34 -6.61 -1.46 12.52
CA LEU A 34 -7.68 -0.92 11.67
C LEU A 34 -8.96 -0.63 12.45
N GLU A 35 -9.39 -1.52 13.35
CA GLU A 35 -10.56 -1.29 14.21
C GLU A 35 -10.35 -0.12 15.20
N SER A 36 -9.14 0.04 15.74
CA SER A 36 -8.86 1.16 16.65
C SER A 36 -8.79 2.49 15.90
N VAL A 37 -8.33 2.49 14.64
CA VAL A 37 -8.33 3.68 13.76
C VAL A 37 -9.76 4.02 13.33
N ASN A 38 -10.58 3.03 12.94
CA ASN A 38 -11.98 3.27 12.59
C ASN A 38 -12.80 3.78 13.79
N LYS A 39 -12.63 3.19 14.98
CA LYS A 39 -13.31 3.70 16.20
C LYS A 39 -12.86 5.09 16.63
N GLY A 40 -11.64 5.51 16.26
CA GLY A 40 -11.14 6.86 16.45
C GLY A 40 -11.72 7.86 15.45
N LEU A 41 -12.01 7.40 14.22
CA LEU A 41 -12.56 8.22 13.14
C LEU A 41 -14.08 8.47 13.31
N ASP A 42 -14.84 7.51 13.84
CA ASP A 42 -16.27 7.65 14.10
C ASP A 42 -16.61 8.65 15.21
N LYS A 43 -15.63 9.02 16.05
CA LYS A 43 -15.80 10.02 17.12
C LYS A 43 -15.27 11.42 16.81
N ALA A 44 -14.53 11.57 15.72
CA ALA A 44 -13.96 12.85 15.31
C ALA A 44 -14.26 13.06 13.83
N GLY A 45 -15.40 13.66 13.52
CA GLY A 45 -15.69 14.22 12.20
C GLY A 45 -14.75 15.39 11.85
N ASP A 46 -13.51 15.37 12.35
CA ASP A 46 -12.50 16.39 12.14
C ASP A 46 -11.11 15.76 11.96
N LYS A 47 -10.40 16.32 11.02
CA LYS A 47 -9.02 16.10 10.60
C LYS A 47 -8.11 15.60 11.74
N VAL A 48 -7.80 14.32 11.77
CA VAL A 48 -6.72 13.81 12.61
C VAL A 48 -5.39 14.25 11.98
N SER A 49 -4.87 15.37 12.45
CA SER A 49 -3.50 15.78 12.14
C SER A 49 -2.55 14.92 12.98
N VAL A 50 -1.98 13.89 12.37
CA VAL A 50 -0.79 13.23 12.92
C VAL A 50 0.35 14.25 12.87
N ALA A 51 1.24 14.28 13.85
CA ALA A 51 2.28 15.30 14.02
C ALA A 51 3.17 15.62 12.79
N THR A 52 3.05 14.84 11.72
CA THR A 52 3.83 14.94 10.48
C THR A 52 3.03 14.88 9.18
N GLY A 53 1.68 14.83 9.21
CA GLY A 53 0.91 14.70 7.97
C GLY A 53 -0.60 14.81 8.16
N GLN A 54 -1.35 14.81 7.06
CA GLN A 54 -2.80 14.81 7.03
C GLN A 54 -3.32 13.41 6.70
N ALA A 55 -4.29 12.95 7.47
CA ALA A 55 -5.04 11.72 7.19
C ALA A 55 -6.47 12.08 6.82
N VAL A 56 -6.96 11.58 5.69
CA VAL A 56 -8.30 11.86 5.16
C VAL A 56 -8.92 10.58 4.64
N THR A 57 -10.20 10.35 4.97
CA THR A 57 -11.02 9.35 4.28
C THR A 57 -11.80 10.08 3.19
N GLN A 58 -11.67 9.61 1.95
CA GLN A 58 -12.40 10.14 0.79
C GLN A 58 -13.83 9.59 0.75
N GLU A 59 -14.72 10.23 0.00
CA GLU A 59 -16.12 9.81 -0.16
C GLU A 59 -16.26 8.38 -0.72
N ASN A 60 -15.29 7.93 -1.52
CA ASN A 60 -15.23 6.58 -2.07
C ASN A 60 -14.71 5.52 -1.08
N GLY A 61 -14.52 5.88 0.20
CA GLY A 61 -14.02 4.98 1.25
C GLY A 61 -12.51 4.77 1.24
N VAL A 62 -11.78 5.38 0.32
CA VAL A 62 -10.31 5.33 0.27
C VAL A 62 -9.72 6.20 1.37
N PHE A 63 -8.85 5.61 2.19
CA PHE A 63 -8.13 6.35 3.21
C PHE A 63 -6.74 6.76 2.71
N VAL A 64 -6.39 8.04 2.83
CA VAL A 64 -5.10 8.58 2.42
C VAL A 64 -4.40 9.21 3.62
N MET A 65 -3.21 8.74 3.95
CA MET A 65 -2.30 9.37 4.90
C MET A 65 -1.14 10.00 4.13
N ASN A 66 -1.08 11.34 4.14
CA ASN A 66 -0.13 12.11 3.35
C ASN A 66 0.83 12.90 4.27
N PRO A 67 2.07 12.43 4.48
CA PRO A 67 3.06 13.10 5.31
C PRO A 67 3.57 14.42 4.71
N VAL A 68 3.45 14.58 3.39
CA VAL A 68 3.85 15.81 2.67
C VAL A 68 2.68 16.77 2.43
N SER A 69 1.61 16.66 3.21
CA SER A 69 0.37 17.42 3.04
C SER A 69 0.53 18.95 3.18
N LYS A 70 1.62 19.42 3.77
CA LYS A 70 1.97 20.85 3.79
C LYS A 70 2.38 21.35 2.40
N ALA A 71 3.13 20.54 1.64
CA ALA A 71 3.64 20.88 0.32
C ALA A 71 2.65 20.52 -0.81
N MET A 72 1.92 19.39 -0.68
CA MET A 72 0.94 18.97 -1.68
C MET A 72 -0.21 18.14 -1.11
N ASN A 73 -1.40 18.32 -1.68
CA ASN A 73 -2.54 17.44 -1.44
C ASN A 73 -2.55 16.31 -2.48
N VAL A 74 -2.98 15.13 -2.05
CA VAL A 74 -3.13 13.97 -2.92
C VAL A 74 -4.48 13.31 -2.68
N GLU A 75 -5.21 13.06 -3.76
CA GLU A 75 -6.49 12.33 -3.78
C GLU A 75 -6.37 11.16 -4.74
N VAL A 76 -6.96 10.03 -4.40
CA VAL A 76 -7.09 8.89 -5.31
C VAL A 76 -8.36 9.07 -6.13
N VAL A 77 -8.21 9.20 -7.45
CA VAL A 77 -9.35 9.29 -8.37
C VAL A 77 -9.90 7.89 -8.64
N LYS A 78 -8.99 6.96 -9.00
CA LYS A 78 -9.33 5.55 -9.24
C LYS A 78 -8.05 4.69 -9.34
N ALA A 79 -8.21 3.38 -9.30
CA ALA A 79 -7.21 2.42 -9.75
C ALA A 79 -7.77 1.64 -10.94
N VAL A 80 -6.99 1.57 -12.01
CA VAL A 80 -7.35 0.85 -13.24
C VAL A 80 -6.47 -0.38 -13.37
N GLY A 81 -7.11 -1.54 -13.48
CA GLY A 81 -6.45 -2.81 -13.71
C GLY A 81 -6.50 -3.19 -15.19
N HIS A 82 -5.35 -3.32 -15.83
CA HIS A 82 -5.22 -3.84 -17.18
C HIS A 82 -4.98 -5.35 -17.14
N SER A 83 -5.90 -6.13 -17.73
CA SER A 83 -5.87 -7.58 -17.68
C SER A 83 -4.78 -8.14 -18.60
N ILE A 84 -3.80 -8.87 -18.05
CA ILE A 84 -2.77 -9.59 -18.82
C ILE A 84 -3.17 -11.05 -19.01
N SER A 85 -3.86 -11.61 -18.02
CA SER A 85 -4.40 -12.97 -18.06
C SER A 85 -5.70 -13.05 -17.26
N GLU A 86 -6.31 -14.23 -17.23
CA GLU A 86 -7.51 -14.48 -16.42
C GLU A 86 -7.32 -14.11 -14.93
N ASN A 87 -6.14 -14.39 -14.38
CA ASN A 87 -5.87 -14.28 -12.95
C ASN A 87 -5.01 -13.08 -12.55
N PHE A 88 -4.36 -12.41 -13.50
CA PHE A 88 -3.39 -11.35 -13.23
C PHE A 88 -3.51 -10.20 -14.21
N GLY A 89 -3.15 -9.03 -13.74
CA GLY A 89 -3.01 -7.82 -14.55
C GLY A 89 -2.10 -6.80 -13.89
N ASP A 90 -1.92 -5.68 -14.56
CA ASP A 90 -1.17 -4.54 -14.03
C ASP A 90 -2.15 -3.47 -13.55
N VAL A 91 -1.87 -2.83 -12.42
CA VAL A 91 -2.76 -1.84 -11.80
C VAL A 91 -2.09 -0.49 -11.73
N ALA A 92 -2.66 0.50 -12.41
CA ALA A 92 -2.23 1.89 -12.37
C ALA A 92 -3.14 2.71 -11.44
N LEU A 93 -2.55 3.57 -10.63
CA LEU A 93 -3.28 4.56 -9.84
C LEU A 93 -3.41 5.86 -10.61
N VAL A 94 -4.59 6.42 -10.58
CA VAL A 94 -4.87 7.77 -11.05
C VAL A 94 -5.06 8.66 -9.84
N LEU A 95 -4.14 9.60 -9.66
CA LEU A 95 -4.13 10.54 -8.55
C LEU A 95 -4.50 11.94 -9.04
N ARG A 96 -5.16 12.72 -8.20
CA ARG A 96 -5.26 14.17 -8.34
C ARG A 96 -4.33 14.80 -7.33
N VAL A 97 -3.37 15.57 -7.82
CA VAL A 97 -2.36 16.23 -6.99
C VAL A 97 -2.51 17.74 -7.11
N ASN A 98 -2.48 18.44 -5.98
CA ASN A 98 -2.47 19.89 -5.93
C ASN A 98 -1.29 20.35 -5.07
N VAL A 99 -0.30 20.97 -5.70
CA VAL A 99 0.89 21.52 -5.01
C VAL A 99 0.59 22.89 -4.42
N LYS A 100 1.13 23.14 -3.24
CA LYS A 100 0.95 24.38 -2.46
C LYS A 100 2.21 25.23 -2.42
N GLU A 101 3.29 24.73 -2.99
CA GLU A 101 4.59 25.39 -3.04
C GLU A 101 4.98 25.65 -4.50
N PRO A 102 5.78 26.70 -4.77
CA PRO A 102 6.19 27.06 -6.12
C PRO A 102 7.25 26.08 -6.65
N VAL A 103 6.80 24.89 -7.07
CA VAL A 103 7.63 23.85 -7.68
C VAL A 103 7.14 23.55 -9.09
N ASN A 104 8.06 23.25 -10.02
CA ASN A 104 7.73 22.93 -11.39
C ASN A 104 7.49 21.42 -11.60
N SER A 105 7.96 20.58 -10.68
CA SER A 105 7.76 19.13 -10.77
C SER A 105 7.72 18.49 -9.39
N ILE A 106 7.00 17.37 -9.32
CA ILE A 106 7.00 16.45 -8.20
C ILE A 106 7.54 15.11 -8.65
N ALA A 107 7.97 14.28 -7.71
CA ALA A 107 8.30 12.91 -7.99
C ALA A 107 7.40 11.96 -7.19
N LEU A 108 6.87 10.93 -7.86
CA LEU A 108 6.07 9.88 -7.27
C LEU A 108 6.66 8.53 -7.64
N GLY A 109 6.60 7.59 -6.70
CA GLY A 109 7.18 6.26 -6.90
C GLY A 109 8.67 6.18 -6.56
N GLY A 110 9.28 5.02 -6.82
CA GLY A 110 10.69 4.78 -6.50
C GLY A 110 10.96 4.32 -5.08
N SER A 111 12.22 4.47 -4.66
CA SER A 111 12.65 4.23 -3.29
C SER A 111 13.67 5.31 -2.91
N TRP A 112 13.29 6.19 -2.00
CA TRP A 112 14.18 7.20 -1.45
C TRP A 112 14.22 7.09 0.05
N GLY A 113 15.38 7.27 0.62
CA GLY A 113 15.55 7.13 2.04
C GLY A 113 15.14 5.74 2.50
N GLN A 114 14.18 5.67 3.42
CA GLN A 114 13.65 4.40 3.96
C GLN A 114 12.33 3.96 3.32
N GLY A 115 11.75 4.75 2.42
CA GLY A 115 10.47 4.45 1.77
C GLY A 115 10.62 3.56 0.54
N LYS A 116 9.65 2.70 0.28
CA LYS A 116 9.53 1.88 -0.93
C LYS A 116 8.12 1.96 -1.47
N THR A 117 8.02 2.21 -2.78
CA THR A 117 6.73 2.17 -3.47
C THR A 117 6.31 0.74 -3.74
N GLN A 118 5.20 0.32 -3.13
CA GLN A 118 4.67 -1.04 -3.22
C GLN A 118 3.19 -1.08 -2.87
N ALA A 119 2.49 -2.09 -3.35
CA ALA A 119 1.11 -2.35 -3.02
C ALA A 119 0.93 -3.73 -2.39
N PHE A 120 -0.16 -3.91 -1.65
CA PHE A 120 -0.52 -5.14 -0.96
C PHE A 120 -1.99 -5.44 -1.20
N ASP A 121 -2.33 -6.69 -1.45
CA ASP A 121 -3.71 -7.15 -1.38
C ASP A 121 -4.11 -7.58 0.04
N ALA A 122 -5.35 -8.05 0.19
CA ALA A 122 -5.87 -8.51 1.47
C ALA A 122 -5.19 -9.80 1.98
N ASP A 123 -4.61 -10.59 1.07
CA ASP A 123 -3.88 -11.83 1.39
C ASP A 123 -2.44 -11.56 1.81
N GLY A 124 -1.95 -10.30 1.69
CA GLY A 124 -0.60 -9.89 2.03
C GLY A 124 0.43 -10.10 0.91
N ASN A 125 -0.01 -10.38 -0.33
CA ASN A 125 0.90 -10.39 -1.46
C ASN A 125 1.42 -8.99 -1.74
N VAL A 126 2.70 -8.90 -2.13
CA VAL A 126 3.40 -7.64 -2.37
C VAL A 126 3.62 -7.43 -3.85
N TYR A 127 3.20 -6.27 -4.33
CA TYR A 127 3.33 -5.86 -5.73
C TYR A 127 4.25 -4.66 -5.85
N LYS A 128 5.19 -4.72 -6.80
CA LYS A 128 6.14 -3.65 -7.06
C LYS A 128 5.64 -2.77 -8.20
N MET A 129 5.84 -1.48 -8.08
CA MET A 129 5.60 -0.54 -9.17
C MET A 129 6.63 -0.75 -10.28
N ASN A 130 6.19 -0.69 -11.53
CA ASN A 130 7.08 -0.67 -12.69
C ASN A 130 7.79 0.68 -12.74
N MET A 131 9.07 0.68 -12.40
CA MET A 131 9.89 1.88 -12.37
C MET A 131 11.01 1.77 -13.39
N PRO A 132 10.85 2.35 -14.58
CA PRO A 132 11.90 2.36 -15.60
C PRO A 132 13.11 3.22 -15.20
N SER A 133 12.93 4.12 -14.24
CA SER A 133 13.96 4.97 -13.67
C SER A 133 13.89 4.99 -12.14
N VAL A 134 14.79 5.73 -11.51
CA VAL A 134 14.84 5.86 -10.02
C VAL A 134 13.57 6.52 -9.47
N SER A 135 12.94 7.37 -10.27
CA SER A 135 11.66 8.02 -9.93
C SER A 135 11.03 8.62 -11.17
N ASP A 136 9.70 8.65 -11.21
CA ASP A 136 8.99 9.43 -12.21
C ASP A 136 8.78 10.85 -11.73
N ARG A 137 9.04 11.79 -12.62
CA ARG A 137 8.76 13.20 -12.41
C ARG A 137 7.54 13.61 -13.22
N TYR A 138 6.70 14.41 -12.59
CA TYR A 138 5.48 14.93 -13.18
C TYR A 138 5.49 16.45 -13.09
N ASP A 139 5.23 17.12 -14.21
CA ASP A 139 5.13 18.57 -14.24
C ASP A 139 3.87 19.02 -13.52
N VAL A 140 4.00 20.03 -12.69
CA VAL A 140 2.93 20.58 -11.87
C VAL A 140 3.02 22.11 -11.83
N THR A 141 1.91 22.74 -11.47
CA THR A 141 1.86 24.18 -11.25
C THR A 141 1.19 24.43 -9.89
N GLU A 142 1.76 25.35 -9.12
CA GLU A 142 1.21 25.75 -7.81
C GLU A 142 -0.26 26.13 -7.91
N GLY A 143 -1.07 25.62 -6.99
CA GLY A 143 -2.51 25.88 -6.89
C GLY A 143 -3.37 25.22 -7.96
N LEU A 144 -2.80 24.61 -9.01
CA LEU A 144 -3.54 23.93 -10.08
C LEU A 144 -3.60 22.43 -9.81
N PRO A 145 -4.78 21.82 -9.62
CA PRO A 145 -4.91 20.38 -9.50
C PRO A 145 -4.56 19.66 -10.80
N VAL A 146 -3.58 18.76 -10.76
CA VAL A 146 -3.12 17.96 -11.89
C VAL A 146 -3.55 16.50 -11.70
N LYS A 147 -4.05 15.88 -12.76
CA LYS A 147 -4.36 14.44 -12.78
C LYS A 147 -3.15 13.67 -13.28
N ILE A 148 -2.65 12.76 -12.45
CA ILE A 148 -1.45 11.97 -12.70
C ILE A 148 -1.81 10.50 -12.73
N THR A 149 -1.41 9.79 -13.80
CA THR A 149 -1.44 8.33 -13.85
C THR A 149 -0.06 7.83 -13.45
N CYS A 150 0.02 7.15 -12.32
CA CYS A 150 1.27 6.56 -11.86
C CYS A 150 1.63 5.32 -12.68
N ASN A 151 2.91 4.96 -12.70
CA ASN A 151 3.34 3.69 -13.26
C ASN A 151 2.60 2.52 -12.60
N PRO A 152 2.31 1.44 -13.35
CA PRO A 152 1.52 0.35 -12.82
C PRO A 152 2.30 -0.51 -11.81
N PHE A 153 1.57 -1.07 -10.87
CA PHE A 153 1.99 -2.23 -10.09
C PHE A 153 1.83 -3.48 -10.95
N LEU A 154 2.90 -4.27 -11.05
CA LEU A 154 2.98 -5.39 -11.99
C LEU A 154 2.43 -6.69 -11.41
N LYS A 155 1.78 -7.48 -12.26
CA LYS A 155 1.30 -8.84 -11.95
C LYS A 155 0.45 -8.92 -10.70
N VAL A 156 -0.42 -7.95 -10.53
CA VAL A 156 -1.41 -7.93 -9.45
C VAL A 156 -2.45 -9.03 -9.72
N ARG A 157 -2.76 -9.83 -8.69
CA ARG A 157 -3.89 -10.76 -8.77
C ARG A 157 -5.18 -10.00 -8.99
N LYS A 158 -6.08 -10.52 -9.82
CA LYS A 158 -7.39 -9.91 -10.01
C LYS A 158 -8.22 -10.00 -8.74
N THR A 159 -8.17 -8.92 -7.96
CA THR A 159 -8.92 -8.71 -6.73
C THR A 159 -9.82 -7.50 -6.88
N ALA A 160 -10.79 -7.34 -5.99
CA ALA A 160 -11.68 -6.17 -6.00
C ALA A 160 -10.97 -4.88 -5.55
N SER A 161 -9.89 -5.01 -4.74
CA SER A 161 -9.19 -3.85 -4.18
C SER A 161 -7.76 -4.17 -3.78
N LEU A 162 -6.90 -3.14 -3.71
CA LEU A 162 -5.65 -3.17 -2.98
C LEU A 162 -5.91 -2.75 -1.52
N ALA A 163 -5.45 -3.57 -0.57
CA ALA A 163 -5.63 -3.30 0.85
C ALA A 163 -4.78 -2.11 1.30
N ILE A 164 -3.53 -2.04 0.85
CA ILE A 164 -2.59 -0.96 1.16
C ILE A 164 -1.75 -0.66 -0.08
N VAL A 165 -1.59 0.63 -0.36
CA VAL A 165 -0.62 1.14 -1.34
C VAL A 165 0.28 2.15 -0.63
N LYS A 166 1.58 2.03 -0.83
CA LYS A 166 2.61 2.94 -0.36
C LYS A 166 3.29 3.57 -1.55
N ILE A 167 3.34 4.89 -1.58
CA ILE A 167 3.98 5.65 -2.65
C ILE A 167 4.97 6.62 -2.03
N VAL A 168 6.22 6.49 -2.39
CA VAL A 168 7.23 7.48 -2.02
C VAL A 168 7.01 8.73 -2.86
N ALA A 169 6.95 9.89 -2.21
CA ALA A 169 6.64 11.16 -2.83
C ALA A 169 7.64 12.22 -2.43
N LYS A 170 7.96 13.11 -3.38
CA LYS A 170 8.80 14.31 -3.16
C LYS A 170 8.17 15.51 -3.83
N CYS A 171 8.06 16.61 -3.06
CA CYS A 171 7.59 17.91 -3.54
C CYS A 171 8.51 18.99 -2.93
N GLY A 172 9.34 19.63 -3.76
CA GLY A 172 10.39 20.52 -3.26
C GLY A 172 11.34 19.80 -2.30
N ASP A 173 11.48 20.35 -1.09
CA ASP A 173 12.29 19.78 0.00
C ASP A 173 11.52 18.74 0.81
N ALA A 174 10.20 18.73 0.72
CA ALA A 174 9.35 17.77 1.43
C ALA A 174 9.40 16.40 0.75
N SER A 175 9.62 15.36 1.55
CA SER A 175 9.57 13.97 1.08
C SER A 175 8.95 13.06 2.13
N GLY A 176 8.31 11.96 1.67
CA GLY A 176 7.70 11.00 2.58
C GLY A 176 7.00 9.87 1.83
N GLU A 177 6.50 8.89 2.58
CA GLU A 177 5.74 7.76 2.08
C GLU A 177 4.24 7.99 2.29
N ILE A 178 3.51 8.26 1.21
CA ILE A 178 2.05 8.34 1.23
C ILE A 178 1.51 6.93 1.39
N THR A 179 0.63 6.72 2.37
CA THR A 179 -0.05 5.46 2.57
C THR A 179 -1.53 5.60 2.19
N ILE A 180 -1.98 4.74 1.28
CA ILE A 180 -3.36 4.70 0.78
C ILE A 180 -3.94 3.34 1.15
N LYS A 181 -5.18 3.30 1.65
CA LYS A 181 -5.84 2.03 2.03
C LYS A 181 -7.19 1.90 1.34
N ASN A 182 -7.60 0.64 1.14
CA ASN A 182 -8.90 0.27 0.58
C ASN A 182 -9.13 0.86 -0.82
N VAL A 183 -8.18 0.67 -1.73
CA VAL A 183 -8.24 1.19 -3.10
C VAL A 183 -9.01 0.21 -3.98
N PRO A 184 -10.26 0.50 -4.40
CA PRO A 184 -11.00 -0.35 -5.32
C PRO A 184 -10.33 -0.36 -6.69
N ILE A 185 -10.33 -1.51 -7.38
CA ILE A 185 -9.74 -1.66 -8.71
C ILE A 185 -10.86 -1.82 -9.73
N GLU A 186 -10.84 -0.99 -10.77
CA GLU A 186 -11.66 -1.13 -11.96
C GLU A 186 -10.85 -1.94 -13.00
N TRP A 187 -11.22 -3.21 -13.21
CA TRP A 187 -10.54 -4.06 -14.18
C TRP A 187 -11.12 -3.88 -15.58
N ASP A 188 -10.24 -3.72 -16.57
CA ASP A 188 -10.61 -3.79 -17.97
C ASP A 188 -11.13 -5.19 -18.31
N PRO A 189 -12.10 -5.32 -19.26
CA PRO A 189 -12.41 -6.64 -19.80
C PRO A 189 -11.13 -7.26 -20.40
N ALA A 190 -10.95 -8.57 -20.24
CA ALA A 190 -9.84 -9.26 -20.88
C ALA A 190 -9.98 -9.10 -22.40
N GLU A 191 -8.91 -8.74 -23.10
CA GLU A 191 -8.86 -8.82 -24.56
C GLU A 191 -8.96 -10.30 -24.93
N GLU A 192 -9.98 -10.65 -25.73
CA GLU A 192 -10.21 -11.99 -26.28
C GLU A 192 -9.20 -12.33 -27.39
#